data_9f93393b4c941dc73c3ef1ff02d9b3e3
#
_entry.id   9f93393b4c941dc73c3ef1ff02d9b3e3
#
_cell.length_a   1.000
_cell.length_b   1.000
_cell.length_c   1.000
_cell.angle_alpha   90.00
_cell.angle_beta   90.00
_cell.angle_gamma   90.00
#
_symmetry.space_group_name_H-M   'P 1'
#
loop_
_entity.id
_entity.type
_entity.pdbx_description
1 polymer ?
#
loop_
_entity_poly.entity_id
_entity_poly.type
_entity_poly.pdbx_seq_one_letter_code
_entity_poly.pdbx_strand_id
1 'polypeptide(L)'
;MKSLNIMCVGDIVGVPGVEFIKRNLWNLRKEHNIDCVVANGENSAKGNGIDAKSASAIFDSGADVITTGNHVWHRKEFYSFLDGNRFVLRPANYPDACPGAGYNIIDITGYKILFINLLGTVYMEPGTESPFVTADRIFSREKGNFDFAVADIHAEATSEKNALAKYIDGKELKAGIIFGTHTHVQTSDEHILKNGAGYITDLGMTGSLDSVLGIKNEVIIQKFLTKMPVKFEVEENDIELQGILCRIETDNFKCAEIKRINFREI
;
A
#
# COMPACT_ATOMS: atom_id res chain seq x y z
N MET A 1 -12.71 -21.97 -13.36
CA MET A 1 -13.30 -20.92 -12.48
C MET A 1 -12.73 -19.59 -12.95
N LYS A 2 -13.51 -18.51 -12.94
CA LYS A 2 -12.98 -17.18 -13.19
C LYS A 2 -12.26 -16.71 -11.94
N SER A 3 -11.13 -16.04 -12.08
CA SER A 3 -10.37 -15.46 -10.98
C SER A 3 -9.90 -14.06 -11.35
N LEU A 4 -9.61 -13.24 -10.34
CA LEU A 4 -8.95 -11.95 -10.48
C LEU A 4 -7.54 -12.06 -9.93
N ASN A 5 -6.58 -11.58 -10.70
CA ASN A 5 -5.18 -11.46 -10.29
C ASN A 5 -4.92 -10.02 -9.86
N ILE A 6 -4.57 -9.85 -8.59
CA ILE A 6 -4.30 -8.54 -8.01
C ILE A 6 -2.85 -8.46 -7.56
N MET A 7 -2.18 -7.40 -7.95
CA MET A 7 -0.84 -7.08 -7.53
C MET A 7 -0.88 -5.95 -6.50
N CYS A 8 -0.25 -6.16 -5.34
CA CYS A 8 -0.04 -5.10 -4.35
C CYS A 8 1.46 -4.80 -4.29
N VAL A 9 1.83 -3.53 -4.51
CA VAL A 9 3.21 -3.04 -4.58
C VAL A 9 3.53 -2.27 -3.32
N GLY A 10 4.67 -2.58 -2.69
CA GLY A 10 5.15 -1.92 -1.48
C GLY A 10 5.50 -0.44 -1.68
N ASP A 11 5.92 0.20 -0.60
CA ASP A 11 6.21 1.63 -0.56
C ASP A 11 7.13 2.08 -1.69
N ILE A 12 6.64 2.92 -2.60
CA ILE A 12 7.45 3.46 -3.71
C ILE A 12 8.30 4.59 -3.16
N VAL A 13 9.63 4.43 -3.23
CA VAL A 13 10.58 5.36 -2.59
C VAL A 13 11.23 6.28 -3.61
N GLY A 14 10.87 7.55 -3.55
CA GLY A 14 11.46 8.64 -4.31
C GLY A 14 11.34 8.51 -5.82
N VAL A 15 12.05 9.40 -6.51
CA VAL A 15 12.10 9.39 -7.98
C VAL A 15 12.63 8.06 -8.54
N PRO A 16 13.68 7.42 -7.97
CA PRO A 16 14.17 6.15 -8.49
C PRO A 16 13.12 5.03 -8.49
N GLY A 17 12.34 4.90 -7.39
CA GLY A 17 11.24 3.94 -7.33
C GLY A 17 10.14 4.22 -8.36
N VAL A 18 9.77 5.49 -8.55
CA VAL A 18 8.78 5.90 -9.57
C VAL A 18 9.28 5.59 -10.98
N GLU A 19 10.52 5.94 -11.31
CA GLU A 19 11.09 5.64 -12.64
C GLU A 19 11.24 4.13 -12.88
N PHE A 20 11.49 3.35 -11.81
CA PHE A 20 11.56 1.89 -11.93
C PHE A 20 10.19 1.29 -12.29
N ILE A 21 9.12 1.65 -11.58
CA ILE A 21 7.78 1.13 -11.91
C ILE A 21 7.32 1.59 -13.29
N LYS A 22 7.69 2.81 -13.71
CA LYS A 22 7.36 3.35 -15.03
C LYS A 22 7.95 2.50 -16.18
N ARG A 23 9.14 1.95 -15.99
CA ARG A 23 9.75 1.07 -17.00
C ARG A 23 9.16 -0.35 -16.98
N ASN A 24 8.73 -0.84 -15.82
CA ASN A 24 8.55 -2.27 -15.60
C ASN A 24 7.10 -2.70 -15.33
N LEU A 25 6.27 -1.86 -14.70
CA LEU A 25 4.99 -2.30 -14.15
C LEU A 25 4.01 -2.80 -15.22
N TRP A 26 3.94 -2.16 -16.38
CA TRP A 26 3.12 -2.62 -17.50
C TRP A 26 3.53 -4.00 -18.03
N ASN A 27 4.84 -4.30 -18.04
CA ASN A 27 5.34 -5.60 -18.48
C ASN A 27 5.00 -6.69 -17.43
N LEU A 28 5.22 -6.40 -16.14
CA LEU A 28 4.84 -7.28 -15.05
C LEU A 28 3.32 -7.55 -15.04
N ARG A 29 2.52 -6.51 -15.29
CA ARG A 29 1.06 -6.62 -15.41
C ARG A 29 0.65 -7.61 -16.50
N LYS A 30 1.30 -7.55 -17.66
CA LYS A 30 1.06 -8.49 -18.77
C LYS A 30 1.57 -9.90 -18.48
N GLU A 31 2.79 -10.03 -17.97
CA GLU A 31 3.42 -11.31 -17.68
C GLU A 31 2.61 -12.15 -16.69
N HIS A 32 2.09 -11.50 -15.66
CA HIS A 32 1.31 -12.15 -14.60
C HIS A 32 -0.21 -12.07 -14.82
N ASN A 33 -0.68 -11.56 -15.95
CA ASN A 33 -2.11 -11.37 -16.25
C ASN A 33 -2.86 -10.63 -15.14
N ILE A 34 -2.31 -9.49 -14.68
CA ILE A 34 -2.84 -8.71 -13.56
C ILE A 34 -4.04 -7.87 -13.99
N ASP A 35 -5.15 -8.05 -13.30
CA ASP A 35 -6.39 -7.31 -13.51
C ASP A 35 -6.38 -5.95 -12.78
N CYS A 36 -5.74 -5.90 -11.60
CA CYS A 36 -5.66 -4.69 -10.79
C CYS A 36 -4.32 -4.57 -10.06
N VAL A 37 -3.79 -3.34 -10.02
CA VAL A 37 -2.58 -2.99 -9.27
C VAL A 37 -2.91 -1.94 -8.21
N VAL A 38 -2.58 -2.27 -6.95
CA VAL A 38 -2.58 -1.34 -5.82
C VAL A 38 -1.14 -1.04 -5.42
N ALA A 39 -0.77 0.23 -5.29
CA ALA A 39 0.58 0.61 -4.94
C ALA A 39 0.61 1.63 -3.80
N ASN A 40 1.49 1.45 -2.82
CA ASN A 40 1.69 2.48 -1.81
C ASN A 40 2.65 3.55 -2.34
N GLY A 41 2.14 4.78 -2.49
CA GLY A 41 2.85 5.91 -3.08
C GLY A 41 3.31 6.97 -2.07
N GLU A 42 3.17 6.74 -0.77
CA GLU A 42 3.38 7.80 0.22
C GLU A 42 4.76 8.44 0.23
N ASN A 43 5.79 7.69 -0.23
CA ASN A 43 7.18 8.13 -0.26
C ASN A 43 7.70 8.44 -1.68
N SER A 44 6.82 8.56 -2.66
CA SER A 44 7.16 8.64 -4.09
C SER A 44 7.69 9.99 -4.57
N ALA A 45 7.43 11.09 -3.82
CA ALA A 45 7.94 12.40 -4.20
C ALA A 45 9.43 12.58 -3.88
N LYS A 46 10.06 13.56 -4.52
CA LYS A 46 11.45 13.92 -4.21
C LYS A 46 11.60 14.39 -2.76
N GLY A 47 12.30 13.64 -1.96
CA GLY A 47 12.58 13.92 -0.55
C GLY A 47 11.65 13.17 0.39
N ASN A 48 10.37 13.46 0.43
CA ASN A 48 9.40 12.79 1.29
C ASN A 48 7.95 13.12 0.87
N GLY A 49 7.00 12.26 1.24
CA GLY A 49 5.60 12.41 0.91
C GLY A 49 5.28 12.00 -0.53
N ILE A 50 4.10 12.39 -0.99
CA ILE A 50 3.59 12.21 -2.35
C ILE A 50 3.19 13.56 -2.93
N ASP A 51 3.35 13.74 -4.23
CA ASP A 51 2.88 14.92 -4.96
C ASP A 51 2.07 14.51 -6.21
N ALA A 52 1.40 15.48 -6.84
CA ALA A 52 0.56 15.22 -8.01
C ALA A 52 1.36 14.63 -9.17
N LYS A 53 2.63 15.01 -9.32
CA LYS A 53 3.50 14.51 -10.40
C LYS A 53 3.84 13.04 -10.19
N SER A 54 4.26 12.66 -8.97
CA SER A 54 4.58 11.27 -8.66
C SER A 54 3.32 10.40 -8.69
N ALA A 55 2.18 10.87 -8.17
CA ALA A 55 0.91 10.16 -8.24
C ALA A 55 0.47 9.90 -9.70
N SER A 56 0.52 10.93 -10.57
CA SER A 56 0.21 10.77 -11.99
C SER A 56 1.15 9.77 -12.67
N ALA A 57 2.46 9.85 -12.39
CA ALA A 57 3.42 8.91 -12.94
C ALA A 57 3.17 7.45 -12.50
N ILE A 58 2.74 7.23 -11.26
CA ILE A 58 2.35 5.91 -10.75
C ILE A 58 1.12 5.37 -11.51
N PHE A 59 0.09 6.20 -11.72
CA PHE A 59 -1.07 5.81 -12.54
C PHE A 59 -0.69 5.52 -14.00
N ASP A 60 0.10 6.39 -14.63
CA ASP A 60 0.58 6.21 -16.00
C ASP A 60 1.42 4.93 -16.15
N SER A 61 2.04 4.47 -15.09
CA SER A 61 2.80 3.22 -15.02
C SER A 61 1.92 1.97 -14.96
N GLY A 62 0.61 2.13 -14.73
CA GLY A 62 -0.34 1.02 -14.71
C GLY A 62 -0.89 0.65 -13.32
N ALA A 63 -0.70 1.49 -12.30
CA ALA A 63 -1.42 1.35 -11.04
C ALA A 63 -2.88 1.80 -11.20
N ASP A 64 -3.80 1.09 -10.55
CA ASP A 64 -5.24 1.41 -10.57
C ASP A 64 -5.64 2.17 -9.29
N VAL A 65 -4.95 1.90 -8.17
CA VAL A 65 -5.20 2.53 -6.87
C VAL A 65 -3.86 2.86 -6.21
N ILE A 66 -3.78 4.05 -5.61
CA ILE A 66 -2.65 4.46 -4.78
C ILE A 66 -3.13 4.55 -3.33
N THR A 67 -2.46 3.82 -2.43
CA THR A 67 -2.56 4.03 -0.98
C THR A 67 -1.44 4.92 -0.48
N THR A 68 -1.61 5.49 0.70
CA THR A 68 -0.63 6.36 1.35
C THR A 68 -0.46 5.98 2.82
N GLY A 69 0.13 6.85 3.64
CA GLY A 69 0.35 6.60 5.05
C GLY A 69 0.47 7.90 5.85
N ASN A 70 1.33 7.90 6.87
CA ASN A 70 1.51 9.06 7.75
C ASN A 70 2.18 10.26 7.06
N HIS A 71 2.84 10.09 5.93
CA HIS A 71 3.46 11.17 5.17
C HIS A 71 2.51 11.86 4.18
N VAL A 72 1.25 11.46 4.07
CA VAL A 72 0.27 12.01 3.12
C VAL A 72 0.12 13.54 3.22
N TRP A 73 0.36 14.12 4.40
CA TRP A 73 0.24 15.55 4.66
C TRP A 73 1.53 16.36 4.50
N HIS A 74 2.64 15.74 4.13
CA HIS A 74 3.93 16.43 4.04
C HIS A 74 3.99 17.49 2.94
N ARG A 75 3.09 17.38 1.93
CA ARG A 75 3.04 18.32 0.79
C ARG A 75 1.69 18.97 0.66
N LYS A 76 1.59 20.23 1.02
CA LYS A 76 0.33 21.00 0.97
C LYS A 76 -0.23 21.12 -0.45
N GLU A 77 0.65 21.21 -1.45
CA GLU A 77 0.28 21.25 -2.87
C GLU A 77 -0.44 20.00 -3.35
N PHE A 78 -0.31 18.89 -2.61
CA PHE A 78 -0.98 17.63 -2.94
C PHE A 78 -2.46 17.58 -2.48
N TYR A 79 -2.87 18.43 -1.53
CA TYR A 79 -4.21 18.35 -0.93
C TYR A 79 -5.34 18.50 -1.94
N SER A 80 -5.19 19.43 -2.90
CA SER A 80 -6.20 19.64 -3.95
C SER A 80 -6.28 18.45 -4.92
N PHE A 81 -5.14 17.82 -5.22
CA PHE A 81 -5.10 16.61 -6.04
C PHE A 81 -5.77 15.43 -5.32
N LEU A 82 -5.48 15.27 -4.05
CA LEU A 82 -6.05 14.22 -3.20
C LEU A 82 -7.57 14.38 -3.09
N ASP A 83 -8.06 15.60 -2.93
CA ASP A 83 -9.50 15.92 -2.82
C ASP A 83 -10.25 15.67 -4.13
N GLY A 84 -9.59 15.91 -5.26
CA GLY A 84 -10.15 15.69 -6.60
C GLY A 84 -9.99 14.26 -7.14
N ASN A 85 -9.26 13.38 -6.47
CA ASN A 85 -8.92 12.06 -6.99
C ASN A 85 -9.27 10.91 -6.02
N ARG A 86 -10.35 10.19 -6.32
CA ARG A 86 -10.84 9.07 -5.51
C ARG A 86 -10.01 7.77 -5.63
N PHE A 87 -9.04 7.73 -6.53
CA PHE A 87 -8.16 6.57 -6.71
C PHE A 87 -6.88 6.68 -5.88
N VAL A 88 -6.66 7.83 -5.21
CA VAL A 88 -5.63 8.00 -4.19
C VAL A 88 -6.29 7.99 -2.81
N LEU A 89 -5.90 7.05 -1.98
CA LEU A 89 -6.49 6.85 -0.66
C LEU A 89 -5.54 7.32 0.44
N ARG A 90 -5.98 8.30 1.24
CA ARG A 90 -5.35 8.60 2.51
C ARG A 90 -5.76 7.59 3.58
N PRO A 91 -5.07 7.49 4.72
CA PRO A 91 -5.59 6.68 5.82
C PRO A 91 -7.00 7.12 6.25
N ALA A 92 -7.93 6.14 6.31
CA ALA A 92 -9.34 6.38 6.56
C ALA A 92 -9.65 6.81 8.01
N ASN A 93 -8.72 6.54 8.91
CA ASN A 93 -8.84 6.89 10.34
C ASN A 93 -8.35 8.32 10.66
N TYR A 94 -7.98 9.14 9.67
CA TYR A 94 -7.96 10.60 9.82
C TYR A 94 -9.39 11.16 9.83
N PRO A 95 -9.64 12.33 10.46
CA PRO A 95 -10.96 12.97 10.48
C PRO A 95 -11.55 13.16 9.08
N ASP A 96 -12.88 13.04 8.98
CA ASP A 96 -13.61 13.20 7.70
C ASP A 96 -13.44 14.60 7.07
N ALA A 97 -13.08 15.61 7.86
CA ALA A 97 -12.79 16.96 7.38
C ALA A 97 -11.45 17.08 6.63
N CYS A 98 -10.58 16.05 6.67
CA CYS A 98 -9.34 16.05 5.93
C CYS A 98 -9.58 15.86 4.42
N PRO A 99 -8.76 16.49 3.54
CA PRO A 99 -8.87 16.31 2.10
C PRO A 99 -8.79 14.83 1.67
N GLY A 100 -9.51 14.48 0.61
CA GLY A 100 -9.48 13.16 -0.02
C GLY A 100 -10.29 12.09 0.71
N ALA A 101 -10.27 10.89 0.14
CA ALA A 101 -11.01 9.73 0.62
C ALA A 101 -10.06 8.72 1.30
N GLY A 102 -10.55 8.02 2.33
CA GLY A 102 -9.81 6.95 2.99
C GLY A 102 -10.14 5.55 2.46
N TYR A 103 -11.19 5.44 1.64
CA TYR A 103 -11.61 4.23 0.94
C TYR A 103 -12.38 4.59 -0.33
N ASN A 104 -12.47 3.65 -1.25
CA ASN A 104 -13.30 3.77 -2.44
C ASN A 104 -13.76 2.39 -2.92
N ILE A 105 -14.92 2.34 -3.58
CA ILE A 105 -15.39 1.14 -4.28
C ILE A 105 -15.19 1.35 -5.77
N ILE A 106 -14.42 0.46 -6.39
CA ILE A 106 -14.02 0.56 -7.79
C ILE A 106 -14.45 -0.72 -8.52
N ASP A 107 -15.02 -0.56 -9.71
CA ASP A 107 -15.32 -1.68 -10.60
C ASP A 107 -14.06 -2.10 -11.35
N ILE A 108 -13.63 -3.32 -11.12
CA ILE A 108 -12.53 -3.97 -11.83
C ILE A 108 -13.10 -5.16 -12.60
N THR A 109 -13.18 -5.04 -13.90
CA THR A 109 -13.68 -6.10 -14.80
C THR A 109 -15.06 -6.67 -14.44
N GLY A 110 -15.95 -5.83 -13.88
CA GLY A 110 -17.31 -6.18 -13.49
C GLY A 110 -17.48 -6.62 -12.02
N TYR A 111 -16.40 -6.54 -11.22
CA TYR A 111 -16.43 -6.82 -9.78
C TYR A 111 -16.16 -5.54 -8.98
N LYS A 112 -17.00 -5.28 -7.99
CA LYS A 112 -16.91 -4.12 -7.10
C LYS A 112 -15.95 -4.41 -5.96
N ILE A 113 -14.79 -3.80 -5.97
CA ILE A 113 -13.75 -3.99 -4.95
C ILE A 113 -13.72 -2.78 -4.03
N LEU A 114 -13.80 -3.00 -2.72
CA LEU A 114 -13.65 -1.99 -1.70
C LEU A 114 -12.17 -1.87 -1.33
N PHE A 115 -11.51 -0.79 -1.74
CA PHE A 115 -10.14 -0.46 -1.34
C PHE A 115 -10.16 0.42 -0.09
N ILE A 116 -9.37 0.04 0.93
CA ILE A 116 -9.29 0.75 2.21
C ILE A 116 -7.82 0.98 2.56
N ASN A 117 -7.50 2.18 3.03
CA ASN A 117 -6.21 2.49 3.63
C ASN A 117 -6.40 2.79 5.12
N LEU A 118 -5.64 2.14 5.99
CA LEU A 118 -5.70 2.28 7.45
C LEU A 118 -4.32 2.61 8.01
N LEU A 119 -4.24 3.56 8.94
CA LEU A 119 -3.03 3.92 9.65
C LEU A 119 -2.99 3.25 11.02
N GLY A 120 -1.89 2.62 11.38
CA GLY A 120 -1.65 2.14 12.73
C GLY A 120 -1.56 3.29 13.74
N THR A 121 -1.65 2.94 15.02
CA THR A 121 -1.55 3.91 16.12
C THR A 121 -0.36 3.62 17.05
N VAL A 122 0.16 2.40 17.02
CA VAL A 122 1.30 1.99 17.84
C VAL A 122 2.60 2.50 17.21
N TYR A 123 3.28 3.40 17.90
CA TYR A 123 4.50 4.09 17.44
C TYR A 123 4.32 4.94 16.18
N MET A 124 3.07 5.31 15.87
CA MET A 124 2.72 6.16 14.72
C MET A 124 2.29 7.55 15.17
N GLU A 125 2.70 8.56 14.40
CA GLU A 125 2.28 9.95 14.58
C GLU A 125 1.72 10.51 13.24
N PRO A 126 0.76 11.42 13.29
CA PRO A 126 -0.01 11.86 14.45
C PRO A 126 -1.02 10.80 14.92
N GLY A 127 -1.47 10.89 16.17
CA GLY A 127 -2.53 10.02 16.67
C GLY A 127 -3.83 10.18 15.88
N THR A 128 -4.39 9.05 15.43
CA THR A 128 -5.63 8.96 14.67
C THR A 128 -6.68 8.17 15.43
N GLU A 129 -7.91 8.07 14.90
CA GLU A 129 -8.90 7.13 15.42
C GLU A 129 -8.37 5.68 15.32
N SER A 130 -8.88 4.80 16.19
CA SER A 130 -8.53 3.38 16.10
C SER A 130 -8.84 2.78 14.72
N PRO A 131 -7.87 2.14 14.04
CA PRO A 131 -8.10 1.52 12.75
C PRO A 131 -9.13 0.39 12.81
N PHE A 132 -9.31 -0.26 13.98
CA PHE A 132 -10.34 -1.28 14.21
C PHE A 132 -11.75 -0.69 14.14
N VAL A 133 -11.97 0.44 14.83
CA VAL A 133 -13.26 1.16 14.84
C VAL A 133 -13.56 1.71 13.45
N THR A 134 -12.56 2.26 12.78
CA THR A 134 -12.70 2.79 11.42
C THR A 134 -13.04 1.67 10.43
N ALA A 135 -12.38 0.53 10.51
CA ALA A 135 -12.70 -0.64 9.68
C ALA A 135 -14.16 -1.06 9.87
N ASP A 136 -14.63 -1.23 11.12
CA ASP A 136 -16.01 -1.58 11.42
C ASP A 136 -17.02 -0.58 10.82
N ARG A 137 -16.73 0.71 10.95
CA ARG A 137 -17.57 1.78 10.41
C ARG A 137 -17.69 1.69 8.89
N ILE A 138 -16.57 1.51 8.18
CA ILE A 138 -16.55 1.41 6.72
C ILE A 138 -17.27 0.16 6.24
N PHE A 139 -16.93 -1.01 6.77
CA PHE A 139 -17.58 -2.26 6.37
C PHE A 139 -19.06 -2.28 6.66
N SER A 140 -19.52 -1.68 7.78
CA SER A 140 -20.93 -1.56 8.11
C SER A 140 -21.66 -0.61 7.15
N ARG A 141 -21.05 0.53 6.83
CA ARG A 141 -21.61 1.54 5.92
C ARG A 141 -21.76 1.00 4.50
N GLU A 142 -20.75 0.28 4.02
CA GLU A 142 -20.70 -0.22 2.63
C GLU A 142 -21.23 -1.65 2.48
N LYS A 143 -21.87 -2.20 3.51
CA LYS A 143 -22.40 -3.56 3.49
C LYS A 143 -23.35 -3.78 2.30
N GLY A 144 -23.00 -4.73 1.43
CA GLY A 144 -23.75 -5.07 0.23
C GLY A 144 -23.42 -4.24 -1.01
N ASN A 145 -22.56 -3.24 -0.91
CA ASN A 145 -22.15 -2.39 -2.03
C ASN A 145 -20.89 -2.90 -2.75
N PHE A 146 -20.19 -3.88 -2.23
CA PHE A 146 -18.96 -4.46 -2.78
C PHE A 146 -18.98 -5.98 -2.71
N ASP A 147 -18.15 -6.60 -3.54
CA ASP A 147 -17.96 -8.05 -3.61
C ASP A 147 -16.90 -8.53 -2.61
N PHE A 148 -15.73 -7.88 -2.59
CA PHE A 148 -14.68 -8.10 -1.60
C PHE A 148 -13.85 -6.84 -1.36
N ALA A 149 -13.01 -6.87 -0.31
CA ALA A 149 -12.15 -5.74 0.06
C ALA A 149 -10.66 -6.05 -0.09
N VAL A 150 -9.90 -4.99 -0.39
CA VAL A 150 -8.44 -4.94 -0.36
C VAL A 150 -8.03 -3.86 0.63
N ALA A 151 -7.30 -4.21 1.67
CA ALA A 151 -6.93 -3.31 2.76
C ALA A 151 -5.41 -3.17 2.91
N ASP A 152 -4.92 -1.92 2.84
CA ASP A 152 -3.56 -1.53 3.22
C ASP A 152 -3.55 -1.10 4.70
N ILE A 153 -2.75 -1.76 5.52
CA ILE A 153 -2.49 -1.42 6.92
C ILE A 153 -1.10 -0.79 7.01
N HIS A 154 -1.06 0.53 6.90
CA HIS A 154 0.17 1.29 7.01
C HIS A 154 0.55 1.51 8.47
N ALA A 155 1.42 0.66 9.02
CA ALA A 155 1.72 0.64 10.45
C ALA A 155 3.14 0.17 10.76
N GLU A 156 3.71 0.70 11.86
CA GLU A 156 5.03 0.29 12.36
C GLU A 156 4.97 -1.09 13.02
N ALA A 157 4.01 -1.29 13.93
CA ALA A 157 4.01 -2.46 14.78
C ALA A 157 3.46 -3.72 14.09
N THR A 158 4.29 -4.75 13.98
CA THR A 158 3.90 -6.08 13.47
C THR A 158 2.68 -6.64 14.19
N SER A 159 2.60 -6.48 15.52
CA SER A 159 1.48 -6.97 16.33
C SER A 159 0.16 -6.28 15.97
N GLU A 160 0.18 -4.97 15.69
CA GLU A 160 -1.00 -4.21 15.30
C GLU A 160 -1.49 -4.64 13.91
N LYS A 161 -0.58 -4.78 12.92
CA LYS A 161 -0.89 -5.31 11.58
C LYS A 161 -1.56 -6.69 11.65
N ASN A 162 -0.95 -7.62 12.38
CA ASN A 162 -1.46 -8.97 12.56
C ASN A 162 -2.83 -9.01 13.27
N ALA A 163 -2.98 -8.20 14.33
CA ALA A 163 -4.23 -8.15 15.10
C ALA A 163 -5.37 -7.59 14.24
N LEU A 164 -5.12 -6.49 13.51
CA LEU A 164 -6.11 -5.85 12.66
C LEU A 164 -6.50 -6.76 11.48
N ALA A 165 -5.54 -7.42 10.84
CA ALA A 165 -5.81 -8.35 9.76
C ALA A 165 -6.70 -9.53 10.21
N LYS A 166 -6.37 -10.16 11.33
CA LYS A 166 -7.17 -11.25 11.91
C LYS A 166 -8.54 -10.77 12.38
N TYR A 167 -8.64 -9.54 12.86
CA TYR A 167 -9.91 -8.93 13.24
C TYR A 167 -10.83 -8.74 12.04
N ILE A 168 -10.31 -8.16 10.95
CA ILE A 168 -11.07 -7.94 9.71
C ILE A 168 -11.51 -9.28 9.10
N ASP A 169 -10.59 -10.23 8.96
CA ASP A 169 -10.87 -11.57 8.43
C ASP A 169 -11.90 -12.31 9.31
N GLY A 170 -11.76 -12.21 10.65
CA GLY A 170 -12.62 -12.91 11.62
C GLY A 170 -14.06 -12.42 11.66
N LYS A 171 -14.36 -11.23 11.18
CA LYS A 171 -15.72 -10.67 11.11
C LYS A 171 -16.48 -11.04 9.84
N GLU A 172 -15.88 -11.89 8.98
CA GLU A 172 -16.47 -12.29 7.70
C GLU A 172 -16.85 -11.08 6.82
N LEU A 173 -16.01 -10.04 6.87
CA LEU A 173 -16.23 -8.77 6.18
C LEU A 173 -15.90 -8.83 4.68
N LYS A 174 -15.82 -10.04 4.11
CA LYS A 174 -15.45 -10.26 2.70
C LYS A 174 -14.09 -9.63 2.33
N ALA A 175 -13.11 -9.69 3.21
CA ALA A 175 -11.76 -9.29 2.88
C ALA A 175 -11.14 -10.33 1.95
N GLY A 176 -10.71 -9.94 0.76
CA GLY A 176 -9.97 -10.79 -0.18
C GLY A 176 -8.46 -10.71 0.05
N ILE A 177 -7.96 -9.49 0.32
CA ILE A 177 -6.53 -9.23 0.53
C ILE A 177 -6.36 -8.21 1.66
N ILE A 178 -5.42 -8.48 2.56
CA ILE A 178 -4.99 -7.57 3.61
C ILE A 178 -3.46 -7.58 3.60
N PHE A 179 -2.84 -6.43 3.52
CA PHE A 179 -1.38 -6.33 3.53
C PHE A 179 -0.91 -5.15 4.39
N GLY A 180 0.31 -5.24 4.87
CA GLY A 180 0.95 -4.15 5.59
C GLY A 180 1.97 -3.42 4.73
N THR A 181 2.23 -2.15 5.09
CA THR A 181 3.24 -1.26 4.52
C THR A 181 3.96 -0.49 5.64
N HIS A 182 4.82 0.44 5.34
CA HIS A 182 5.57 1.34 6.22
C HIS A 182 6.99 0.92 6.57
N THR A 183 7.25 -0.34 6.90
CA THR A 183 8.60 -0.70 7.38
C THR A 183 9.64 -0.80 6.27
N HIS A 184 9.21 -0.82 5.00
CA HIS A 184 10.06 -0.96 3.82
C HIS A 184 10.82 -2.31 3.75
N VAL A 185 10.52 -3.25 4.65
CA VAL A 185 11.16 -4.56 4.70
C VAL A 185 10.13 -5.63 4.43
N GLN A 186 10.23 -6.31 3.29
CA GLN A 186 9.31 -7.37 2.93
C GLN A 186 9.41 -8.54 3.93
N THR A 187 8.28 -8.88 4.55
CA THR A 187 8.21 -10.04 5.43
C THR A 187 8.01 -11.34 4.63
N SER A 188 8.25 -12.49 5.25
CA SER A 188 8.15 -13.82 4.62
C SER A 188 7.01 -14.65 5.20
N ASP A 189 5.95 -13.97 5.62
CA ASP A 189 4.81 -14.57 6.31
C ASP A 189 3.52 -14.57 5.48
N GLU A 190 3.65 -14.46 4.14
CA GLU A 190 2.50 -14.52 3.25
C GLU A 190 1.71 -15.82 3.42
N HIS A 191 0.44 -15.72 3.72
CA HIS A 191 -0.45 -16.86 3.90
C HIS A 191 -1.93 -16.49 3.71
N ILE A 192 -2.78 -17.48 3.64
CA ILE A 192 -4.23 -17.32 3.62
C ILE A 192 -4.76 -17.42 5.04
N LEU A 193 -5.47 -16.37 5.50
CA LEU A 193 -6.11 -16.33 6.82
C LEU A 193 -7.29 -17.31 6.91
N LYS A 194 -7.77 -17.54 8.13
CA LYS A 194 -8.78 -18.57 8.43
C LYS A 194 -10.06 -18.48 7.60
N ASN A 195 -10.54 -17.25 7.31
CA ASN A 195 -11.77 -17.03 6.57
C ASN A 195 -11.54 -16.75 5.08
N GLY A 196 -10.28 -16.71 4.63
CA GLY A 196 -9.92 -16.72 3.23
C GLY A 196 -9.24 -15.46 2.69
N ALA A 197 -8.95 -14.47 3.50
CA ALA A 197 -8.16 -13.33 3.07
C ALA A 197 -6.67 -13.72 2.87
N GLY A 198 -6.06 -13.29 1.76
CA GLY A 198 -4.60 -13.32 1.61
C GLY A 198 -3.96 -12.26 2.49
N TYR A 199 -2.90 -12.60 3.23
CA TYR A 199 -2.23 -11.72 4.16
C TYR A 199 -0.71 -11.77 4.06
N ILE A 200 -0.08 -10.60 4.21
CA ILE A 200 1.34 -10.42 4.50
C ILE A 200 1.54 -9.26 5.48
N THR A 201 2.48 -9.38 6.40
CA THR A 201 2.73 -8.33 7.42
C THR A 201 3.30 -7.06 6.81
N ASP A 202 4.20 -7.15 5.84
CA ASP A 202 4.72 -5.97 5.12
C ASP A 202 5.13 -6.34 3.68
N LEU A 203 4.74 -5.50 2.74
CA LEU A 203 5.06 -5.68 1.31
C LEU A 203 6.52 -5.37 0.97
N GLY A 204 7.23 -4.66 1.85
CA GLY A 204 8.53 -4.07 1.54
C GLY A 204 8.41 -2.76 0.77
N MET A 205 9.36 -2.46 -0.10
CA MET A 205 9.40 -1.22 -0.87
C MET A 205 9.71 -1.44 -2.36
N THR A 206 9.42 -0.43 -3.17
CA THR A 206 10.04 -0.25 -4.47
C THR A 206 11.14 0.79 -4.32
N GLY A 207 12.35 0.34 -4.12
CA GLY A 207 13.50 1.18 -3.77
C GLY A 207 14.81 0.40 -3.79
N SER A 208 15.91 1.07 -3.43
CA SER A 208 17.24 0.46 -3.43
C SER A 208 17.42 -0.56 -2.31
N LEU A 209 17.92 -1.72 -2.64
CA LEU A 209 18.28 -2.75 -1.65
C LEU A 209 19.59 -2.42 -0.90
N ASP A 210 20.54 -1.76 -1.57
CA ASP A 210 21.75 -1.28 -0.92
C ASP A 210 21.52 0.10 -0.30
N SER A 211 20.57 0.16 0.63
CA SER A 211 20.18 1.38 1.31
C SER A 211 19.61 1.09 2.69
N VAL A 212 19.47 2.12 3.52
CA VAL A 212 18.64 2.02 4.73
C VAL A 212 17.25 2.56 4.43
N LEU A 213 16.31 1.66 4.15
CA LEU A 213 14.91 2.00 3.83
C LEU A 213 14.77 2.97 2.64
N GLY A 214 15.64 2.82 1.62
CA GLY A 214 15.65 3.67 0.42
C GLY A 214 16.56 4.91 0.52
N ILE A 215 17.17 5.16 1.69
CA ILE A 215 18.06 6.30 1.93
C ILE A 215 19.52 5.82 1.92
N LYS A 216 20.42 6.62 1.37
CA LYS A 216 21.86 6.34 1.31
C LYS A 216 22.42 5.93 2.67
N ASN A 217 23.20 4.86 2.69
CA ASN A 217 23.72 4.23 3.90
C ASN A 217 24.51 5.22 4.77
N GLU A 218 25.44 5.99 4.18
CA GLU A 218 26.28 6.94 4.89
C GLU A 218 25.48 8.04 5.60
N VAL A 219 24.37 8.49 5.02
CA VAL A 219 23.49 9.52 5.60
C VAL A 219 22.84 9.01 6.87
N ILE A 220 22.29 7.79 6.82
CA ILE A 220 21.60 7.20 7.97
C ILE A 220 22.59 6.79 9.06
N ILE A 221 23.74 6.21 8.68
CA ILE A 221 24.81 5.86 9.63
C ILE A 221 25.29 7.12 10.36
N GLN A 222 25.55 8.22 9.63
CA GLN A 222 25.92 9.49 10.23
C GLN A 222 24.86 9.98 11.23
N LYS A 223 23.57 9.93 10.88
CA LYS A 223 22.46 10.31 11.78
C LYS A 223 22.49 9.50 13.08
N PHE A 224 22.68 8.18 12.98
CA PHE A 224 22.69 7.31 14.17
C PHE A 224 23.95 7.52 15.03
N LEU A 225 25.09 7.75 14.42
CA LEU A 225 26.35 8.01 15.14
C LEU A 225 26.35 9.36 15.85
N THR A 226 25.86 10.40 15.19
CA THR A 226 25.97 11.78 15.70
C THR A 226 24.73 12.26 16.44
N LYS A 227 23.56 11.64 16.22
CA LYS A 227 22.23 12.11 16.64
C LYS A 227 21.85 13.49 16.12
N MET A 228 22.60 14.02 15.16
CA MET A 228 22.33 15.31 14.54
C MET A 228 21.33 15.17 13.39
N PRO A 229 20.52 16.20 13.10
CA PRO A 229 19.69 16.23 11.89
C PRO A 229 20.55 16.10 10.63
N VAL A 230 20.08 15.29 9.69
CA VAL A 230 20.70 15.11 8.37
C VAL A 230 19.64 15.31 7.29
N LYS A 231 20.07 15.75 6.12
CA LYS A 231 19.17 15.78 4.95
C LYS A 231 19.17 14.39 4.32
N PHE A 232 18.01 13.78 4.25
CA PHE A 232 17.86 12.48 3.60
C PHE A 232 18.07 12.58 2.10
N GLU A 233 18.88 11.65 1.59
CA GLU A 233 19.16 11.47 0.17
C GLU A 233 18.80 10.04 -0.22
N VAL A 234 17.89 9.92 -1.19
CA VAL A 234 17.43 8.61 -1.70
C VAL A 234 18.58 7.96 -2.47
N GLU A 235 18.76 6.64 -2.29
CA GLU A 235 19.69 5.85 -3.10
C GLU A 235 19.05 5.55 -4.47
N GLU A 236 19.86 5.66 -5.54
CA GLU A 236 19.36 5.60 -6.92
C GLU A 236 19.71 4.27 -7.64
N ASN A 237 20.57 3.46 -7.05
CA ASN A 237 21.06 2.21 -7.63
C ASN A 237 20.35 0.99 -7.02
N ASP A 238 20.47 -0.17 -7.68
CA ASP A 238 19.97 -1.48 -7.21
C ASP A 238 18.50 -1.47 -6.78
N ILE A 239 17.66 -0.86 -7.59
CA ILE A 239 16.23 -0.75 -7.32
C ILE A 239 15.56 -2.12 -7.51
N GLU A 240 14.78 -2.53 -6.52
CA GLU A 240 13.90 -3.69 -6.58
C GLU A 240 12.45 -3.26 -6.32
N LEU A 241 11.51 -3.87 -7.07
CA LEU A 241 10.09 -3.81 -6.76
C LEU A 241 9.74 -4.99 -5.87
N GLN A 242 9.20 -4.71 -4.69
CA GLN A 242 8.67 -5.71 -3.76
C GLN A 242 7.16 -5.59 -3.63
N GLY A 243 6.49 -6.73 -3.46
CA GLY A 243 5.05 -6.79 -3.33
C GLY A 243 4.52 -8.21 -3.25
N ILE A 244 3.23 -8.36 -3.51
CA ILE A 244 2.56 -9.67 -3.61
C ILE A 244 1.70 -9.75 -4.87
N LEU A 245 1.52 -10.99 -5.33
CA LEU A 245 0.53 -11.38 -6.32
C LEU A 245 -0.52 -12.26 -5.62
N CYS A 246 -1.79 -11.87 -5.74
CA CYS A 246 -2.93 -12.60 -5.18
C CYS A 246 -3.88 -13.02 -6.28
N ARG A 247 -4.37 -14.26 -6.20
CA ARG A 247 -5.45 -14.76 -7.06
C ARG A 247 -6.71 -14.95 -6.23
N ILE A 248 -7.74 -14.16 -6.56
CA ILE A 248 -9.04 -14.17 -5.89
C ILE A 248 -10.02 -14.98 -6.73
N GLU A 249 -10.65 -15.98 -6.14
CA GLU A 249 -11.74 -16.74 -6.79
C GLU A 249 -13.02 -15.91 -6.81
N THR A 250 -13.68 -15.80 -7.98
CA THR A 250 -14.86 -14.96 -8.13
C THR A 250 -16.14 -15.61 -7.64
N ASP A 251 -16.12 -16.89 -7.31
CA ASP A 251 -17.29 -17.63 -6.82
C ASP A 251 -17.57 -17.33 -5.32
N ASN A 252 -16.51 -17.08 -4.56
CA ASN A 252 -16.58 -16.91 -3.10
C ASN A 252 -15.80 -15.68 -2.59
N PHE A 253 -15.05 -15.00 -3.49
CA PHE A 253 -14.19 -13.85 -3.22
C PHE A 253 -13.08 -14.11 -2.18
N LYS A 254 -12.60 -15.35 -2.11
CA LYS A 254 -11.48 -15.75 -1.26
C LYS A 254 -10.19 -15.78 -2.06
N CYS A 255 -9.09 -15.52 -1.36
CA CYS A 255 -7.77 -15.69 -1.89
C CYS A 255 -7.46 -17.19 -2.05
N ALA A 256 -7.18 -17.62 -3.27
CA ALA A 256 -6.79 -19.00 -3.57
C ALA A 256 -5.27 -19.17 -3.61
N GLU A 257 -4.54 -18.09 -3.87
CA GLU A 257 -3.09 -18.08 -3.93
C GLU A 257 -2.56 -16.71 -3.56
N ILE A 258 -1.53 -16.64 -2.74
CA ILE A 258 -0.75 -15.46 -2.43
C ILE A 258 0.72 -15.83 -2.54
N LYS A 259 1.50 -14.99 -3.21
CA LYS A 259 2.96 -15.15 -3.32
C LYS A 259 3.65 -13.80 -3.36
N ARG A 260 4.83 -13.71 -2.78
CA ARG A 260 5.70 -12.54 -2.90
C ARG A 260 6.21 -12.38 -4.33
N ILE A 261 6.41 -11.15 -4.73
CA ILE A 261 7.16 -10.78 -5.92
C ILE A 261 8.32 -9.88 -5.52
N ASN A 262 9.49 -10.18 -6.07
CA ASN A 262 10.72 -9.41 -5.96
C ASN A 262 11.28 -9.30 -7.37
N PHE A 263 11.19 -8.13 -7.96
CA PHE A 263 11.59 -7.92 -9.35
C PHE A 263 12.73 -6.91 -9.46
N ARG A 264 13.79 -7.29 -10.18
CA ARG A 264 14.93 -6.44 -10.54
C ARG A 264 15.12 -6.44 -12.04
N GLU A 265 15.60 -5.32 -12.57
CA GLU A 265 16.15 -5.28 -13.94
C GLU A 265 17.48 -6.04 -13.94
N ILE A 266 17.66 -6.92 -14.94
CA ILE A 266 18.91 -7.69 -15.15
C ILE A 266 19.89 -6.84 -15.97
#